data_75e10d7779a21d7639f5d73369dbc9e6
#
_entry.id   75e10d7779a21d7639f5d73369dbc9e6
#
_cell.length_a   1.000
_cell.length_b   1.000
_cell.length_c   1.000
_cell.angle_alpha   90.00
_cell.angle_beta   90.00
_cell.angle_gamma   90.00
#
_symmetry.space_group_name_H-M   'P 1'
#
loop_
_entity.id
_entity.type
_entity.pdbx_description
1 polymer ?
#
loop_
_entity_poly.entity_id
_entity_poly.type
_entity_poly.pdbx_seq_one_letter_code
_entity_poly.pdbx_strand_id
1 'polypeptide(L)'
;MTVFGMGDALGQLGLSWKKVMDTISPDQIAVFSGAAIGQLDVFGFGGLMQSRIKGSRASSKNLALGLVEMSADFINAYILGSVGRSGHNVGACATFLYNLQMGKEAIESGSARVVIVGGAEAPITPEIVDGFFAMSALSDDKRMIELQAQNNEDISKGPIQERACRPFGNNVGMVLGESAQFIILMEDNLALELGAKIYGSVPSVASHSDGYKSSISGPGVGNYITVARCVADAEKILGTKQLRNQTFVHAHGTGTPANRTTESHILNEVAKTYGISSWPVTGIKSFLGHSMAPASGDQLVTALG
;
A
#
# COMPACT_ATOMS: atom_id res chain seq x y z
N MET A 1 -12.10 -5.77 -8.72
CA MET A 1 -11.16 -5.93 -7.58
C MET A 1 -11.72 -5.28 -6.32
N THR A 2 -12.08 -3.99 -6.30
CA THR A 2 -12.59 -3.26 -5.11
C THR A 2 -13.72 -3.99 -4.38
N VAL A 3 -14.82 -4.30 -5.10
CA VAL A 3 -16.01 -4.96 -4.51
C VAL A 3 -15.67 -6.35 -3.95
N PHE A 4 -14.84 -7.11 -4.66
CA PHE A 4 -14.40 -8.43 -4.20
C PHE A 4 -13.53 -8.33 -2.94
N GLY A 5 -12.49 -7.50 -2.96
CA GLY A 5 -11.59 -7.35 -1.80
C GLY A 5 -12.31 -6.81 -0.56
N MET A 6 -13.26 -5.88 -0.74
CA MET A 6 -14.08 -5.40 0.38
C MET A 6 -15.02 -6.50 0.92
N GLY A 7 -15.60 -7.30 0.03
CA GLY A 7 -16.44 -8.45 0.45
C GLY A 7 -15.64 -9.46 1.27
N ASP A 8 -14.41 -9.75 0.88
CA ASP A 8 -13.50 -10.63 1.62
C ASP A 8 -13.15 -10.05 3.00
N ALA A 9 -12.81 -8.77 3.09
CA ALA A 9 -12.54 -8.09 4.35
C ALA A 9 -13.74 -8.15 5.32
N LEU A 10 -14.96 -7.95 4.82
CA LEU A 10 -16.18 -8.10 5.63
C LEU A 10 -16.38 -9.53 6.11
N GLY A 11 -16.04 -10.52 5.29
CA GLY A 11 -16.11 -11.94 5.65
C GLY A 11 -15.18 -12.30 6.81
N GLN A 12 -14.08 -11.57 6.97
CA GLN A 12 -13.08 -11.80 8.01
C GLN A 12 -13.34 -11.04 9.32
N LEU A 13 -14.35 -10.15 9.36
CA LEU A 13 -14.68 -9.32 10.52
C LEU A 13 -15.09 -10.14 11.76
N GLY A 14 -15.52 -11.38 11.58
CA GLY A 14 -15.99 -12.26 12.65
C GLY A 14 -17.41 -11.99 13.13
N LEU A 15 -18.10 -11.01 12.54
CA LEU A 15 -19.50 -10.67 12.79
C LEU A 15 -20.18 -10.19 11.52
N SER A 16 -21.52 -10.18 11.48
CA SER A 16 -22.25 -9.69 10.32
C SER A 16 -22.17 -8.17 10.23
N TRP A 17 -21.98 -7.63 9.03
CA TRP A 17 -22.01 -6.19 8.79
C TRP A 17 -23.33 -5.55 9.25
N LYS A 18 -24.45 -6.27 9.13
CA LYS A 18 -25.74 -5.82 9.64
C LYS A 18 -25.69 -5.47 11.13
N LYS A 19 -24.95 -6.23 11.94
CA LYS A 19 -24.83 -5.94 13.39
C LYS A 19 -24.13 -4.59 13.63
N VAL A 20 -23.14 -4.22 12.79
CA VAL A 20 -22.51 -2.90 12.84
C VAL A 20 -23.53 -1.81 12.50
N MET A 21 -24.27 -1.97 11.40
CA MET A 21 -25.26 -1.01 10.91
C MET A 21 -26.44 -0.84 11.88
N ASP A 22 -26.81 -1.88 12.63
CA ASP A 22 -27.87 -1.81 13.64
C ASP A 22 -27.38 -1.11 14.94
N THR A 23 -26.07 -0.98 15.14
CA THR A 23 -25.50 -0.45 16.40
C THR A 23 -25.11 1.02 16.29
N ILE A 24 -24.61 1.45 15.13
CA ILE A 24 -24.13 2.83 14.92
C ILE A 24 -24.89 3.49 13.77
N SER A 25 -24.93 4.82 13.82
CA SER A 25 -25.52 5.60 12.72
C SER A 25 -24.68 5.48 11.44
N PRO A 26 -25.30 5.37 10.25
CA PRO A 26 -24.59 5.23 8.97
C PRO A 26 -23.59 6.37 8.66
N ASP A 27 -23.76 7.55 9.24
CA ASP A 27 -22.83 8.68 9.10
C ASP A 27 -21.56 8.53 9.94
N GLN A 28 -21.52 7.59 10.89
CA GLN A 28 -20.34 7.24 11.68
C GLN A 28 -19.44 6.18 11.01
N ILE A 29 -19.75 5.79 9.78
CA ILE A 29 -18.96 4.85 8.98
C ILE A 29 -18.30 5.63 7.86
N ALA A 30 -16.98 5.75 7.90
CA ALA A 30 -16.22 6.42 6.84
C ALA A 30 -15.53 5.40 5.90
N VAL A 31 -15.25 5.82 4.67
CA VAL A 31 -14.52 5.01 3.68
C VAL A 31 -13.41 5.86 3.06
N PHE A 32 -12.15 5.45 3.27
CA PHE A 32 -10.98 6.07 2.65
C PHE A 32 -10.27 5.05 1.78
N SER A 33 -10.55 5.07 0.47
CA SER A 33 -10.05 4.07 -0.47
C SER A 33 -9.94 4.62 -1.88
N GLY A 34 -8.90 4.20 -2.60
CA GLY A 34 -8.69 4.59 -3.98
C GLY A 34 -7.52 3.86 -4.64
N ALA A 35 -7.17 4.33 -5.82
CA ALA A 35 -6.01 3.93 -6.60
C ALA A 35 -4.96 5.05 -6.65
N ALA A 36 -3.72 4.76 -7.03
CA ALA A 36 -2.71 5.78 -7.25
C ALA A 36 -2.73 6.29 -8.70
N ILE A 37 -3.06 5.43 -9.65
CA ILE A 37 -3.01 5.70 -11.09
C ILE A 37 -4.42 5.73 -11.68
N GLY A 38 -5.34 4.94 -11.14
CA GLY A 38 -6.67 4.73 -11.69
C GLY A 38 -6.68 3.71 -12.83
N GLN A 39 -7.84 3.52 -13.42
CA GLN A 39 -8.04 2.54 -14.48
C GLN A 39 -7.72 3.15 -15.85
N LEU A 40 -6.59 2.76 -16.45
CA LEU A 40 -6.09 3.28 -17.73
C LEU A 40 -6.44 2.43 -18.95
N ASP A 41 -7.06 1.28 -18.75
CA ASP A 41 -7.48 0.41 -19.84
C ASP A 41 -8.66 0.99 -20.64
N VAL A 42 -9.17 0.20 -21.59
CA VAL A 42 -10.27 0.60 -22.49
C VAL A 42 -11.59 0.87 -21.74
N PHE A 43 -11.74 0.40 -20.54
CA PHE A 43 -12.94 0.62 -19.71
C PHE A 43 -12.85 1.89 -18.86
N GLY A 44 -11.65 2.37 -18.56
CA GLY A 44 -11.38 3.60 -17.83
C GLY A 44 -10.93 4.77 -18.73
N PHE A 45 -9.99 5.54 -18.28
CA PHE A 45 -9.49 6.72 -19.01
C PHE A 45 -8.90 6.39 -20.37
N GLY A 46 -8.28 5.22 -20.56
CA GLY A 46 -7.77 4.80 -21.86
C GLY A 46 -8.87 4.74 -22.91
N GLY A 47 -10.04 4.19 -22.59
CA GLY A 47 -11.21 4.20 -23.47
C GLY A 47 -11.75 5.60 -23.76
N LEU A 48 -11.77 6.47 -22.74
CA LEU A 48 -12.18 7.86 -22.92
C LEU A 48 -11.28 8.62 -23.90
N MET A 49 -9.97 8.51 -23.72
CA MET A 49 -8.99 9.17 -24.59
C MET A 49 -9.01 8.60 -26.01
N GLN A 50 -9.05 7.29 -26.17
CA GLN A 50 -9.03 6.63 -27.46
C GLN A 50 -10.34 6.85 -28.27
N SER A 51 -11.47 7.03 -27.60
CA SER A 51 -12.75 7.22 -28.28
C SER A 51 -12.73 8.41 -29.24
N ARG A 52 -12.12 9.52 -28.84
CA ARG A 52 -11.96 10.71 -29.67
C ARG A 52 -11.02 10.47 -30.86
N ILE A 53 -9.93 9.77 -30.64
CA ILE A 53 -8.94 9.43 -31.69
C ILE A 53 -9.57 8.50 -32.73
N LYS A 54 -10.39 7.55 -32.29
CA LYS A 54 -11.10 6.58 -33.14
C LYS A 54 -12.40 7.11 -33.75
N GLY A 55 -12.80 8.36 -33.47
CA GLY A 55 -14.05 8.93 -33.91
C GLY A 55 -15.30 8.25 -33.33
N SER A 56 -15.15 7.53 -32.20
CA SER A 56 -16.24 6.87 -31.50
C SER A 56 -16.80 7.74 -30.37
N ARG A 57 -18.03 7.43 -29.93
CA ARG A 57 -18.65 8.15 -28.81
C ARG A 57 -18.03 7.70 -27.49
N ALA A 58 -17.60 8.67 -26.66
CA ALA A 58 -17.18 8.40 -25.30
C ALA A 58 -18.34 7.90 -24.42
N SER A 59 -18.07 7.00 -23.51
CA SER A 59 -19.00 6.54 -22.48
C SER A 59 -18.74 7.28 -21.17
N SER A 60 -19.80 7.70 -20.48
CA SER A 60 -19.69 8.26 -19.12
C SER A 60 -19.07 7.28 -18.13
N LYS A 61 -19.23 5.98 -18.35
CA LYS A 61 -18.62 4.93 -17.55
C LYS A 61 -17.08 5.01 -17.57
N ASN A 62 -16.49 5.36 -18.72
CA ASN A 62 -15.04 5.49 -18.84
C ASN A 62 -14.48 6.56 -17.91
N LEU A 63 -15.21 7.67 -17.72
CA LEU A 63 -14.80 8.72 -16.78
C LEU A 63 -14.86 8.20 -15.34
N ALA A 64 -16.02 7.71 -14.91
CA ALA A 64 -16.22 7.24 -13.54
C ALA A 64 -15.25 6.12 -13.15
N LEU A 65 -15.02 5.14 -14.03
CA LEU A 65 -14.07 4.05 -13.76
C LEU A 65 -12.60 4.50 -13.77
N GLY A 66 -12.27 5.62 -14.41
CA GLY A 66 -10.91 6.15 -14.46
C GLY A 66 -10.51 6.97 -13.23
N LEU A 67 -11.48 7.52 -12.48
CA LEU A 67 -11.19 8.35 -11.30
C LEU A 67 -10.62 7.51 -10.15
N VAL A 68 -9.53 8.00 -9.56
CA VAL A 68 -8.75 7.26 -8.54
C VAL A 68 -9.52 7.04 -7.23
N GLU A 69 -10.46 7.92 -6.91
CA GLU A 69 -11.27 7.88 -5.68
C GLU A 69 -12.52 6.99 -5.79
N MET A 70 -12.89 6.55 -6.96
CA MET A 70 -14.15 5.83 -7.20
C MET A 70 -14.30 4.52 -6.42
N SER A 71 -13.20 3.94 -5.94
CA SER A 71 -13.30 2.71 -5.13
C SER A 71 -14.04 2.96 -3.81
N ALA A 72 -13.90 4.13 -3.19
CA ALA A 72 -14.64 4.49 -1.98
C ALA A 72 -16.14 4.63 -2.27
N ASP A 73 -16.49 5.26 -3.39
CA ASP A 73 -17.89 5.42 -3.79
C ASP A 73 -18.55 4.09 -4.14
N PHE A 74 -17.84 3.20 -4.83
CA PHE A 74 -18.36 1.85 -5.13
C PHE A 74 -18.59 1.02 -3.86
N ILE A 75 -17.71 1.13 -2.86
CA ILE A 75 -17.90 0.45 -1.57
C ILE A 75 -19.16 0.98 -0.88
N ASN A 76 -19.32 2.29 -0.78
CA ASN A 76 -20.50 2.88 -0.17
C ASN A 76 -21.79 2.51 -0.93
N ALA A 77 -21.78 2.64 -2.26
CA ALA A 77 -22.98 2.46 -3.08
C ALA A 77 -23.44 1.00 -3.20
N TYR A 78 -22.49 0.06 -3.27
CA TYR A 78 -22.82 -1.32 -3.63
C TYR A 78 -22.65 -2.33 -2.48
N ILE A 79 -21.98 -1.95 -1.39
CA ILE A 79 -21.68 -2.88 -0.29
C ILE A 79 -22.22 -2.38 1.04
N LEU A 80 -21.84 -1.17 1.47
CA LEU A 80 -22.08 -0.72 2.83
C LEU A 80 -23.39 0.01 3.02
N GLY A 81 -23.81 0.82 2.05
CA GLY A 81 -24.94 1.74 2.18
C GLY A 81 -24.69 2.83 3.23
N SER A 82 -23.43 3.14 3.57
CA SER A 82 -23.11 4.19 4.54
C SER A 82 -23.25 5.57 3.91
N VAL A 83 -23.45 6.59 4.76
CA VAL A 83 -23.55 8.01 4.37
C VAL A 83 -22.53 8.87 5.09
N GLY A 84 -21.50 8.25 5.69
CA GLY A 84 -20.43 8.94 6.36
C GLY A 84 -19.40 9.50 5.38
N ARG A 85 -18.29 9.96 5.91
CA ARG A 85 -17.23 10.56 5.11
C ARG A 85 -16.69 9.57 4.10
N SER A 86 -16.56 10.01 2.86
CA SER A 86 -15.87 9.28 1.79
C SER A 86 -14.72 10.14 1.27
N GLY A 87 -13.63 9.51 0.89
CA GLY A 87 -12.48 10.24 0.36
C GLY A 87 -11.30 9.33 0.03
N HIS A 88 -10.28 9.99 -0.50
CA HIS A 88 -9.06 9.33 -0.90
C HIS A 88 -7.90 10.33 -0.90
N ASN A 89 -6.74 9.86 -0.48
CA ASN A 89 -5.51 10.64 -0.56
C ASN A 89 -4.47 9.86 -1.37
N VAL A 90 -3.91 10.49 -2.40
CA VAL A 90 -2.95 9.85 -3.30
C VAL A 90 -1.53 10.12 -2.83
N GLY A 91 -0.76 9.06 -2.67
CA GLY A 91 0.65 9.10 -2.30
C GLY A 91 1.49 8.08 -3.08
N ALA A 92 1.13 7.83 -4.35
CA ALA A 92 1.74 6.79 -5.17
C ALA A 92 1.76 5.43 -4.40
N CYS A 93 2.92 4.83 -4.20
CA CYS A 93 3.06 3.56 -3.47
C CYS A 93 2.71 3.66 -1.96
N ALA A 94 2.60 4.88 -1.40
CA ALA A 94 2.22 5.14 -0.02
C ALA A 94 0.71 5.42 0.14
N THR A 95 -0.07 5.35 -0.91
CA THR A 95 -1.50 5.68 -0.94
C THR A 95 -2.30 4.99 0.17
N PHE A 96 -2.09 3.69 0.37
CA PHE A 96 -2.76 2.95 1.43
C PHE A 96 -2.46 3.53 2.83
N LEU A 97 -1.20 3.92 3.10
CA LEU A 97 -0.82 4.49 4.39
C LEU A 97 -1.42 5.89 4.60
N TYR A 98 -1.59 6.69 3.55
CA TYR A 98 -2.28 7.97 3.66
C TYR A 98 -3.77 7.78 3.98
N ASN A 99 -4.41 6.80 3.36
CA ASN A 99 -5.78 6.44 3.69
C ASN A 99 -5.89 5.87 5.12
N LEU A 100 -4.89 5.08 5.55
CA LEU A 100 -4.80 4.57 6.91
C LEU A 100 -4.65 5.70 7.94
N GLN A 101 -3.85 6.72 7.65
CA GLN A 101 -3.70 7.89 8.49
C GLN A 101 -5.04 8.64 8.62
N MET A 102 -5.72 8.90 7.49
CA MET A 102 -7.06 9.53 7.51
C MET A 102 -8.06 8.72 8.35
N GLY A 103 -8.02 7.41 8.22
CA GLY A 103 -8.89 6.51 8.99
C GLY A 103 -8.62 6.56 10.49
N LYS A 104 -7.35 6.50 10.88
CA LYS A 104 -6.93 6.64 12.28
C LYS A 104 -7.38 7.99 12.86
N GLU A 105 -7.09 9.09 12.17
CA GLU A 105 -7.48 10.44 12.58
C GLU A 105 -9.01 10.60 12.72
N ALA A 106 -9.79 9.96 11.84
CA ALA A 106 -11.25 10.00 11.90
C ALA A 106 -11.80 9.31 13.16
N ILE A 107 -11.20 8.18 13.58
CA ILE A 107 -11.58 7.49 14.82
C ILE A 107 -11.13 8.31 16.04
N GLU A 108 -9.88 8.77 16.07
CA GLU A 108 -9.32 9.53 17.20
C GLU A 108 -10.04 10.86 17.44
N SER A 109 -10.51 11.51 16.38
CA SER A 109 -11.31 12.75 16.49
C SER A 109 -12.79 12.49 16.82
N GLY A 110 -13.23 11.23 16.85
CA GLY A 110 -14.64 10.88 17.04
C GLY A 110 -15.54 11.20 15.84
N SER A 111 -14.97 11.56 14.68
CA SER A 111 -15.75 11.86 13.47
C SER A 111 -16.26 10.59 12.76
N ALA A 112 -15.73 9.43 13.09
CA ALA A 112 -16.24 8.12 12.70
C ALA A 112 -15.92 7.10 13.79
N ARG A 113 -16.75 6.05 13.90
CA ARG A 113 -16.51 4.92 14.83
C ARG A 113 -16.04 3.67 14.10
N VAL A 114 -16.36 3.58 12.80
CA VAL A 114 -15.87 2.53 11.91
C VAL A 114 -15.32 3.18 10.65
N VAL A 115 -14.15 2.77 10.22
CA VAL A 115 -13.52 3.28 9.00
C VAL A 115 -13.01 2.14 8.13
N ILE A 116 -13.46 2.10 6.90
CA ILE A 116 -12.90 1.24 5.87
C ILE A 116 -11.71 1.96 5.24
N VAL A 117 -10.56 1.33 5.29
CA VAL A 117 -9.33 1.83 4.67
C VAL A 117 -8.87 0.84 3.62
N GLY A 118 -8.52 1.32 2.44
CA GLY A 118 -8.03 0.40 1.43
C GLY A 118 -7.54 1.03 0.15
N GLY A 119 -7.24 0.16 -0.77
CA GLY A 119 -6.90 0.49 -2.14
C GLY A 119 -7.04 -0.73 -3.04
N ALA A 120 -7.29 -0.49 -4.30
CA ALA A 120 -7.33 -1.51 -5.33
C ALA A 120 -6.71 -0.94 -6.60
N GLU A 121 -5.78 -1.68 -7.19
CA GLU A 121 -5.09 -1.25 -8.39
C GLU A 121 -4.65 -2.44 -9.24
N ALA A 122 -4.82 -2.29 -10.56
CA ALA A 122 -4.38 -3.22 -11.58
C ALA A 122 -3.50 -2.47 -12.59
N PRO A 123 -2.23 -2.19 -12.25
CA PRO A 123 -1.37 -1.30 -13.02
C PRO A 123 -0.66 -2.00 -14.19
N ILE A 124 -0.92 -3.28 -14.46
CA ILE A 124 -0.26 -4.03 -15.52
C ILE A 124 -0.94 -3.72 -16.86
N THR A 125 -0.74 -2.50 -17.33
CA THR A 125 -1.15 -2.04 -18.66
C THR A 125 0.07 -1.60 -19.46
N PRO A 126 0.04 -1.63 -20.80
CA PRO A 126 1.17 -1.22 -21.63
C PRO A 126 1.70 0.17 -21.26
N GLU A 127 0.81 1.14 -21.03
CA GLU A 127 1.16 2.53 -20.73
C GLU A 127 1.96 2.65 -19.42
N ILE A 128 1.59 1.88 -18.41
CA ILE A 128 2.27 1.88 -17.11
C ILE A 128 3.58 1.10 -17.17
N VAL A 129 3.59 -0.04 -17.86
CA VAL A 129 4.82 -0.81 -18.09
C VAL A 129 5.84 0.05 -18.85
N ASP A 130 5.45 0.70 -19.92
CA ASP A 130 6.31 1.58 -20.70
C ASP A 130 6.83 2.77 -19.88
N GLY A 131 5.97 3.38 -19.06
CA GLY A 131 6.36 4.47 -18.18
C GLY A 131 7.42 4.06 -17.16
N PHE A 132 7.25 2.94 -16.46
CA PHE A 132 8.24 2.43 -15.51
C PHE A 132 9.49 1.87 -16.18
N PHE A 133 9.36 1.32 -17.39
CA PHE A 133 10.50 0.90 -18.19
C PHE A 133 11.37 2.11 -18.59
N ALA A 134 10.76 3.20 -19.06
CA ALA A 134 11.46 4.44 -19.37
C ALA A 134 12.20 5.04 -18.15
N MET A 135 11.68 4.84 -16.94
CA MET A 135 12.35 5.22 -15.70
C MET A 135 13.46 4.25 -15.28
N SER A 136 13.71 3.17 -16.03
CA SER A 136 14.64 2.08 -15.67
C SER A 136 14.31 1.44 -14.29
N ALA A 137 13.04 1.45 -13.90
CA ALA A 137 12.59 0.95 -12.62
C ALA A 137 12.21 -0.54 -12.64
N LEU A 138 11.83 -1.07 -13.81
CA LEU A 138 11.43 -2.47 -13.94
C LEU A 138 12.63 -3.42 -14.04
N SER A 139 12.47 -4.61 -13.55
CA SER A 139 13.37 -5.73 -13.85
C SER A 139 13.13 -6.16 -15.30
N ASP A 140 14.19 -6.23 -16.09
CA ASP A 140 14.15 -6.69 -17.47
C ASP A 140 15.19 -7.79 -17.73
N ASP A 141 14.91 -8.61 -18.73
CA ASP A 141 15.70 -9.80 -19.06
C ASP A 141 17.18 -9.47 -19.33
N LYS A 142 17.44 -8.36 -20.05
CA LYS A 142 18.80 -7.94 -20.39
C LYS A 142 19.62 -7.66 -19.14
N ARG A 143 19.12 -6.82 -18.24
CA ARG A 143 19.82 -6.47 -16.98
C ARG A 143 19.92 -7.65 -16.04
N MET A 144 18.92 -8.54 -16.03
CA MET A 144 18.99 -9.78 -15.26
C MET A 144 20.10 -10.71 -15.77
N ILE A 145 20.23 -10.90 -17.07
CA ILE A 145 21.30 -11.68 -17.69
C ILE A 145 22.67 -11.05 -17.40
N GLU A 146 22.80 -9.73 -17.53
CA GLU A 146 24.03 -9.02 -17.19
C GLU A 146 24.43 -9.22 -15.72
N LEU A 147 23.46 -9.17 -14.80
CA LEU A 147 23.71 -9.44 -13.38
C LEU A 147 24.11 -10.90 -13.13
N GLN A 148 23.45 -11.86 -13.78
CA GLN A 148 23.83 -13.28 -13.69
C GLN A 148 25.26 -13.52 -14.18
N ALA A 149 25.62 -12.92 -15.32
CA ALA A 149 26.98 -13.01 -15.86
C ALA A 149 28.03 -12.44 -14.88
N GLN A 150 27.74 -11.29 -14.24
CA GLN A 150 28.61 -10.70 -13.22
C GLN A 150 28.80 -11.62 -11.99
N ASN A 151 27.79 -12.42 -11.68
CA ASN A 151 27.84 -13.40 -10.58
C ASN A 151 28.42 -14.77 -11.01
N ASN A 152 28.93 -14.92 -12.24
CA ASN A 152 29.38 -16.18 -12.82
C ASN A 152 28.30 -17.29 -12.85
N GLU A 153 27.02 -16.90 -13.03
CA GLU A 153 25.90 -17.82 -13.16
C GLU A 153 25.68 -18.22 -14.63
N ASP A 154 25.04 -19.38 -14.85
CA ASP A 154 24.73 -19.85 -16.20
C ASP A 154 23.67 -18.97 -16.85
N ILE A 155 24.01 -18.35 -17.97
CA ILE A 155 23.13 -17.49 -18.76
C ILE A 155 22.57 -18.17 -20.03
N SER A 156 22.94 -19.43 -20.27
CA SER A 156 22.55 -20.16 -21.48
C SER A 156 21.06 -20.42 -21.60
N LYS A 157 20.36 -20.42 -20.47
CA LYS A 157 18.90 -20.63 -20.37
C LYS A 157 18.09 -19.33 -20.22
N GLY A 158 18.74 -18.18 -20.38
CA GLY A 158 18.12 -16.88 -20.17
C GLY A 158 18.08 -16.45 -18.69
N PRO A 159 17.28 -15.42 -18.35
CA PRO A 159 17.20 -14.91 -17.00
C PRO A 159 16.49 -15.86 -16.05
N ILE A 160 16.93 -15.91 -14.81
CA ILE A 160 16.27 -16.66 -13.72
C ILE A 160 15.11 -15.81 -13.20
N GLN A 161 13.89 -16.05 -13.72
CA GLN A 161 12.71 -15.22 -13.47
C GLN A 161 12.33 -15.16 -11.97
N GLU A 162 12.55 -16.23 -11.22
CA GLU A 162 12.32 -16.27 -9.76
C GLU A 162 13.17 -15.26 -8.98
N ARG A 163 14.17 -14.67 -9.62
CA ARG A 163 15.04 -13.63 -9.05
C ARG A 163 14.73 -12.22 -9.56
N ALA A 164 13.67 -12.04 -10.31
CA ALA A 164 13.32 -10.77 -10.91
C ALA A 164 13.09 -9.65 -9.87
N CYS A 165 12.53 -9.98 -8.70
CA CYS A 165 12.38 -9.05 -7.59
C CYS A 165 13.14 -9.54 -6.35
N ARG A 166 14.22 -8.85 -6.00
CA ARG A 166 15.09 -9.17 -4.84
C ARG A 166 15.26 -7.91 -3.97
N PRO A 167 14.38 -7.68 -2.99
CA PRO A 167 14.29 -6.41 -2.25
C PRO A 167 15.63 -5.86 -1.75
N PHE A 168 16.44 -6.68 -1.07
CA PHE A 168 17.71 -6.28 -0.46
C PHE A 168 18.93 -7.04 -1.00
N GLY A 169 18.71 -7.93 -1.96
CA GLY A 169 19.79 -8.65 -2.65
C GLY A 169 20.36 -7.87 -3.85
N ASN A 170 21.26 -8.49 -4.59
CA ASN A 170 21.64 -7.98 -5.90
C ASN A 170 20.41 -8.02 -6.83
N ASN A 171 20.01 -6.87 -7.31
CA ASN A 171 18.76 -6.65 -8.04
C ASN A 171 18.95 -5.67 -9.20
N VAL A 172 18.00 -5.67 -10.11
CA VAL A 172 18.03 -4.78 -11.29
C VAL A 172 16.78 -3.92 -11.41
N GLY A 173 15.69 -4.27 -10.73
CA GLY A 173 14.44 -3.54 -10.81
C GLY A 173 13.33 -4.19 -9.99
N MET A 174 12.13 -3.62 -10.13
CA MET A 174 10.90 -4.15 -9.54
C MET A 174 10.09 -4.95 -10.58
N VAL A 175 9.17 -5.77 -10.08
CA VAL A 175 8.12 -6.44 -10.85
C VAL A 175 6.80 -5.80 -10.45
N LEU A 176 5.93 -5.47 -11.40
CA LEU A 176 4.58 -4.98 -11.12
C LEU A 176 3.69 -6.13 -10.63
N GLY A 177 2.75 -5.79 -9.76
CA GLY A 177 1.71 -6.68 -9.27
C GLY A 177 0.36 -5.98 -9.28
N GLU A 178 -0.70 -6.72 -9.03
CA GLU A 178 -2.07 -6.23 -8.91
C GLU A 178 -2.65 -6.69 -7.58
N SER A 179 -3.37 -5.82 -6.88
CA SER A 179 -3.92 -6.14 -5.57
C SER A 179 -5.14 -5.29 -5.23
N ALA A 180 -5.94 -5.80 -4.30
CA ALA A 180 -7.00 -5.08 -3.62
C ALA A 180 -6.95 -5.44 -2.13
N GLN A 181 -6.56 -4.49 -1.30
CA GLN A 181 -6.42 -4.68 0.15
C GLN A 181 -7.32 -3.72 0.90
N PHE A 182 -8.07 -4.26 1.85
CA PHE A 182 -8.97 -3.49 2.71
C PHE A 182 -8.83 -3.93 4.15
N ILE A 183 -8.84 -2.97 5.06
CA ILE A 183 -8.92 -3.19 6.50
C ILE A 183 -10.09 -2.41 7.07
N ILE A 184 -10.64 -2.91 8.16
CA ILE A 184 -11.72 -2.28 8.88
C ILE A 184 -11.16 -1.81 10.22
N LEU A 185 -11.01 -0.51 10.38
CA LEU A 185 -10.70 0.11 11.66
C LEU A 185 -11.99 0.31 12.44
N MET A 186 -11.93 0.07 13.73
CA MET A 186 -13.06 0.24 14.63
C MET A 186 -12.58 0.86 15.94
N GLU A 187 -13.38 1.75 16.51
CA GLU A 187 -13.16 2.25 17.86
C GLU A 187 -13.07 1.07 18.84
N ASP A 188 -12.11 1.10 19.76
CA ASP A 188 -11.78 -0.02 20.64
C ASP A 188 -12.99 -0.52 21.44
N ASN A 189 -13.76 0.40 22.07
CA ASN A 189 -14.94 0.02 22.84
C ASN A 189 -16.02 -0.63 21.97
N LEU A 190 -16.23 -0.10 20.76
CA LEU A 190 -17.18 -0.67 19.80
C LEU A 190 -16.74 -2.07 19.33
N ALA A 191 -15.47 -2.27 19.06
CA ALA A 191 -14.94 -3.56 18.65
C ALA A 191 -15.16 -4.64 19.73
N LEU A 192 -14.92 -4.29 20.99
CA LEU A 192 -15.15 -5.16 22.14
C LEU A 192 -16.64 -5.42 22.38
N GLU A 193 -17.48 -4.38 22.33
CA GLU A 193 -18.93 -4.48 22.48
C GLU A 193 -19.56 -5.41 21.44
N LEU A 194 -19.15 -5.28 20.21
CA LEU A 194 -19.67 -6.09 19.09
C LEU A 194 -19.09 -7.51 19.08
N GLY A 195 -17.96 -7.76 19.78
CA GLY A 195 -17.23 -9.01 19.70
C GLY A 195 -16.56 -9.22 18.35
N ALA A 196 -16.03 -8.16 17.76
CA ALA A 196 -15.32 -8.22 16.49
C ALA A 196 -14.01 -9.02 16.64
N LYS A 197 -13.60 -9.70 15.56
CA LYS A 197 -12.28 -10.33 15.53
C LYS A 197 -11.21 -9.26 15.38
N ILE A 198 -10.42 -9.07 16.43
CA ILE A 198 -9.35 -8.08 16.47
C ILE A 198 -8.04 -8.74 16.05
N TYR A 199 -7.42 -8.27 14.97
CA TYR A 199 -6.12 -8.73 14.47
C TYR A 199 -4.95 -7.94 15.06
N GLY A 200 -5.19 -6.71 15.48
CA GLY A 200 -4.18 -5.83 16.04
C GLY A 200 -4.69 -4.41 16.21
N SER A 201 -3.81 -3.51 16.61
CA SER A 201 -4.09 -2.08 16.71
C SER A 201 -3.13 -1.29 15.81
N VAL A 202 -3.54 -0.06 15.44
CA VAL A 202 -2.75 0.88 14.65
C VAL A 202 -2.33 2.05 15.54
N PRO A 203 -1.24 1.90 16.31
CA PRO A 203 -0.83 2.91 17.30
C PRO A 203 -0.32 4.19 16.64
N SER A 204 0.36 4.08 15.51
CA SER A 204 0.95 5.22 14.82
C SER A 204 0.93 5.05 13.31
N VAL A 205 0.65 6.12 12.62
CA VAL A 205 0.89 6.30 11.18
C VAL A 205 1.52 7.67 11.01
N ALA A 206 2.61 7.76 10.28
CA ALA A 206 3.30 9.02 10.03
C ALA A 206 3.62 9.18 8.55
N SER A 207 3.48 10.39 8.06
CA SER A 207 3.89 10.79 6.72
C SER A 207 4.55 12.15 6.76
N HIS A 208 5.68 12.28 6.06
CA HIS A 208 6.42 13.55 5.95
C HIS A 208 6.95 13.70 4.53
N SER A 209 7.02 14.92 4.07
CA SER A 209 7.71 15.26 2.84
C SER A 209 9.23 15.16 3.07
N ASP A 210 9.95 14.74 2.04
CA ASP A 210 11.41 14.61 2.12
C ASP A 210 12.17 15.95 2.22
N GLY A 211 11.49 17.07 1.95
CA GLY A 211 12.11 18.37 1.87
C GLY A 211 13.05 18.49 0.66
N TYR A 212 14.03 19.38 0.76
CA TYR A 212 15.01 19.57 -0.31
C TYR A 212 16.01 18.41 -0.38
N LYS A 213 16.13 17.79 -1.53
CA LYS A 213 17.10 16.73 -1.80
C LYS A 213 17.60 16.78 -3.24
N SER A 214 18.79 16.24 -3.48
CA SER A 214 19.47 16.32 -4.79
C SER A 214 18.89 15.38 -5.84
N SER A 215 18.19 14.32 -5.44
CA SER A 215 17.53 13.39 -6.36
C SER A 215 16.25 12.81 -5.76
N ILE A 216 15.31 12.40 -6.62
CA ILE A 216 14.05 11.77 -6.19
C ILE A 216 14.31 10.45 -5.45
N SER A 217 15.25 9.64 -5.92
CA SER A 217 15.58 8.33 -5.35
C SER A 217 16.48 8.38 -4.11
N GLY A 218 17.10 9.53 -3.80
CA GLY A 218 17.92 9.67 -2.62
C GLY A 218 17.10 9.75 -1.33
N PRO A 219 17.68 9.38 -0.16
CA PRO A 219 17.00 9.52 1.10
C PRO A 219 16.81 11.02 1.44
N GLY A 220 15.59 11.40 1.76
CA GLY A 220 15.26 12.72 2.28
C GLY A 220 15.06 12.67 3.79
N VAL A 221 15.11 13.85 4.44
CA VAL A 221 14.95 13.98 5.90
C VAL A 221 13.59 13.43 6.35
N GLY A 222 12.54 13.61 5.55
CA GLY A 222 11.20 13.12 5.86
C GLY A 222 11.12 11.62 6.08
N ASN A 223 11.87 10.83 5.32
CA ASN A 223 11.92 9.38 5.50
C ASN A 223 12.44 8.97 6.88
N TYR A 224 13.53 9.59 7.35
CA TYR A 224 14.06 9.31 8.69
C TYR A 224 13.09 9.72 9.79
N ILE A 225 12.48 10.90 9.67
CA ILE A 225 11.51 11.40 10.64
C ILE A 225 10.27 10.49 10.68
N THR A 226 9.78 10.05 9.53
CA THR A 226 8.61 9.18 9.43
C THR A 226 8.83 7.87 10.17
N VAL A 227 9.92 7.17 9.88
CA VAL A 227 10.23 5.90 10.54
C VAL A 227 10.52 6.12 12.03
N ALA A 228 11.32 7.13 12.37
CA ALA A 228 11.68 7.42 13.76
C ALA A 228 10.46 7.76 14.63
N ARG A 229 9.48 8.49 14.11
CA ARG A 229 8.23 8.80 14.84
C ARG A 229 7.41 7.56 15.12
N CYS A 230 7.22 6.69 14.14
CA CYS A 230 6.51 5.43 14.36
C CYS A 230 7.23 4.54 15.39
N VAL A 231 8.56 4.51 15.35
CA VAL A 231 9.37 3.77 16.33
C VAL A 231 9.26 4.39 17.73
N ALA A 232 9.27 5.74 17.85
CA ALA A 232 9.08 6.43 19.12
C ALA A 232 7.71 6.14 19.73
N ASP A 233 6.66 6.13 18.91
CA ASP A 233 5.31 5.81 19.39
C ASP A 233 5.19 4.34 19.78
N ALA A 234 5.81 3.43 19.04
CA ALA A 234 5.90 2.02 19.42
C ALA A 234 6.66 1.83 20.75
N GLU A 235 7.76 2.59 20.97
CA GLU A 235 8.50 2.54 22.23
C GLU A 235 7.67 2.95 23.46
N LYS A 236 6.83 3.99 23.30
CA LYS A 236 5.93 4.43 24.40
C LYS A 236 4.94 3.34 24.82
N ILE A 237 4.51 2.51 23.88
CA ILE A 237 3.52 1.45 24.13
C ILE A 237 4.20 0.17 24.60
N LEU A 238 5.23 -0.26 23.93
CA LEU A 238 5.90 -1.54 24.17
C LEU A 238 6.96 -1.46 25.26
N GLY A 239 7.56 -0.30 25.45
CA GLY A 239 8.78 -0.11 26.22
C GLY A 239 10.04 -0.48 25.43
N THR A 240 11.17 0.07 25.85
CA THR A 240 12.46 -0.04 25.15
C THR A 240 12.92 -1.50 24.95
N LYS A 241 12.69 -2.38 25.94
CA LYS A 241 13.13 -3.78 25.85
C LYS A 241 12.37 -4.54 24.76
N GLN A 242 11.07 -4.39 24.70
CA GLN A 242 10.20 -5.06 23.73
C GLN A 242 10.43 -4.47 22.33
N LEU A 243 10.56 -3.15 22.21
CA LEU A 243 10.92 -2.50 20.95
C LEU A 243 12.17 -3.13 20.34
N ARG A 244 13.23 -3.29 21.15
CA ARG A 244 14.52 -3.79 20.65
C ARG A 244 14.53 -5.28 20.30
N ASN A 245 13.68 -6.08 20.91
CA ASN A 245 13.77 -7.54 20.83
C ASN A 245 12.56 -8.24 20.24
N GLN A 246 11.42 -7.53 20.08
CA GLN A 246 10.15 -8.13 19.68
C GLN A 246 9.48 -7.40 18.53
N THR A 247 10.24 -6.60 17.77
CA THR A 247 9.74 -5.92 16.59
C THR A 247 10.44 -6.38 15.31
N PHE A 248 9.80 -6.22 14.20
CA PHE A 248 10.37 -6.41 12.87
C PHE A 248 9.87 -5.33 11.91
N VAL A 249 10.53 -5.18 10.79
CA VAL A 249 10.16 -4.26 9.72
C VAL A 249 9.61 -5.05 8.55
N HIS A 250 8.41 -4.71 8.12
CA HIS A 250 7.91 -5.10 6.80
C HIS A 250 8.25 -3.97 5.82
N ALA A 251 9.36 -4.11 5.13
CA ALA A 251 9.97 -3.05 4.34
C ALA A 251 9.22 -2.77 3.03
N HIS A 252 9.41 -1.58 2.48
CA HIS A 252 8.93 -1.25 1.14
C HIS A 252 9.51 -2.18 0.08
N GLY A 253 10.83 -2.38 0.07
CA GLY A 253 11.49 -3.47 -0.64
C GLY A 253 11.11 -3.62 -2.10
N THR A 254 11.23 -2.56 -2.92
CA THR A 254 10.79 -2.59 -4.33
C THR A 254 11.58 -3.53 -5.23
N GLY A 255 12.79 -3.92 -4.86
CA GLY A 255 13.71 -4.66 -5.72
C GLY A 255 14.56 -3.76 -6.64
N THR A 256 14.44 -2.45 -6.54
CA THR A 256 15.31 -1.52 -7.29
C THR A 256 16.63 -1.27 -6.55
N PRO A 257 17.76 -1.10 -7.26
CA PRO A 257 19.05 -0.75 -6.64
C PRO A 257 18.99 0.52 -5.78
N ALA A 258 18.26 1.55 -6.25
CA ALA A 258 18.10 2.81 -5.54
C ALA A 258 17.37 2.62 -4.20
N ASN A 259 16.23 1.91 -4.19
CA ASN A 259 15.49 1.66 -2.96
C ASN A 259 16.28 0.81 -1.97
N ARG A 260 16.96 -0.23 -2.45
CA ARG A 260 17.80 -1.08 -1.61
C ARG A 260 18.77 -0.24 -0.77
N THR A 261 19.48 0.68 -1.40
CA THR A 261 20.45 1.55 -0.71
C THR A 261 19.77 2.54 0.23
N THR A 262 18.75 3.24 -0.28
CA THR A 262 18.04 4.28 0.48
C THR A 262 17.34 3.71 1.71
N GLU A 263 16.57 2.65 1.54
CA GLU A 263 15.78 2.06 2.64
C GLU A 263 16.69 1.40 3.68
N SER A 264 17.73 0.68 3.24
CA SER A 264 18.72 0.10 4.17
C SER A 264 19.39 1.17 5.03
N HIS A 265 19.74 2.31 4.43
CA HIS A 265 20.38 3.41 5.17
C HIS A 265 19.42 4.01 6.20
N ILE A 266 18.17 4.29 5.81
CA ILE A 266 17.15 4.84 6.71
C ILE A 266 16.92 3.91 7.91
N LEU A 267 16.68 2.62 7.66
CA LEU A 267 16.43 1.63 8.70
C LEU A 267 17.63 1.49 9.65
N ASN A 268 18.85 1.49 9.10
CA ASN A 268 20.06 1.39 9.89
C ASN A 268 20.25 2.60 10.83
N GLU A 269 20.05 3.83 10.34
CA GLU A 269 20.20 5.02 11.18
C GLU A 269 19.12 5.11 12.27
N VAL A 270 17.89 4.73 11.96
CA VAL A 270 16.84 4.66 12.97
C VAL A 270 17.14 3.55 13.99
N ALA A 271 17.55 2.36 13.54
CA ALA A 271 17.93 1.27 14.45
C ALA A 271 19.03 1.69 15.43
N LYS A 272 20.09 2.36 14.94
CA LYS A 272 21.17 2.91 15.78
C LYS A 272 20.62 3.90 16.82
N THR A 273 19.73 4.81 16.41
CA THR A 273 19.15 5.83 17.27
C THR A 273 18.40 5.22 18.45
N TYR A 274 17.67 4.13 18.22
CA TYR A 274 16.87 3.45 19.25
C TYR A 274 17.61 2.27 19.91
N GLY A 275 18.86 2.01 19.56
CA GLY A 275 19.67 0.94 20.11
C GLY A 275 19.16 -0.46 19.74
N ILE A 276 18.58 -0.60 18.55
CA ILE A 276 18.15 -1.89 17.99
C ILE A 276 19.35 -2.50 17.29
N SER A 277 19.95 -3.54 17.87
CA SER A 277 21.17 -4.16 17.35
C SER A 277 20.92 -5.14 16.21
N SER A 278 19.74 -5.77 16.19
CA SER A 278 19.33 -6.73 15.16
C SER A 278 17.84 -6.55 14.88
N TRP A 279 17.52 -5.86 13.80
CA TRP A 279 16.14 -5.60 13.41
C TRP A 279 15.77 -6.52 12.25
N PRO A 280 14.93 -7.53 12.45
CA PRO A 280 14.48 -8.38 11.34
C PRO A 280 13.75 -7.55 10.29
N VAL A 281 14.09 -7.74 9.03
CA VAL A 281 13.49 -7.05 7.89
C VAL A 281 12.95 -8.08 6.91
N THR A 282 11.70 -7.93 6.50
CA THR A 282 11.05 -8.75 5.49
C THR A 282 10.49 -7.90 4.37
N GLY A 283 10.18 -8.50 3.22
CA GLY A 283 9.58 -7.83 2.07
C GLY A 283 8.77 -8.80 1.23
N ILE A 284 7.50 -8.45 0.98
CA ILE A 284 6.55 -9.33 0.26
C ILE A 284 6.61 -9.18 -1.27
N LYS A 285 7.20 -8.09 -1.77
CA LYS A 285 7.19 -7.79 -3.21
C LYS A 285 7.95 -8.81 -4.07
N SER A 286 8.84 -9.61 -3.46
CA SER A 286 9.44 -10.77 -4.13
C SER A 286 8.43 -11.86 -4.51
N PHE A 287 7.25 -11.88 -3.87
CA PHE A 287 6.20 -12.88 -4.10
C PHE A 287 5.01 -12.29 -4.86
N LEU A 288 4.60 -11.08 -4.56
CA LEU A 288 3.38 -10.46 -5.09
C LEU A 288 3.66 -9.41 -6.18
N GLY A 289 4.91 -8.98 -6.33
CA GLY A 289 5.22 -7.78 -7.12
C GLY A 289 4.82 -6.49 -6.40
N HIS A 290 4.91 -5.37 -7.10
CA HIS A 290 4.56 -4.05 -6.59
C HIS A 290 3.19 -3.62 -7.12
N SER A 291 2.20 -3.63 -6.28
CA SER A 291 0.79 -3.37 -6.60
C SER A 291 0.39 -1.89 -6.56
N MET A 292 1.35 -0.96 -6.45
CA MET A 292 1.15 0.50 -6.36
C MET A 292 0.35 0.93 -5.12
N ALA A 293 -0.87 1.47 -5.28
CA ALA A 293 -1.65 2.01 -4.17
C ALA A 293 -1.85 1.02 -3.00
N PRO A 294 -2.24 -0.24 -3.22
CA PRO A 294 -2.44 -1.21 -2.13
C PRO A 294 -1.15 -1.84 -1.59
N ALA A 295 0.03 -1.49 -2.11
CA ALA A 295 1.29 -2.16 -1.76
C ALA A 295 1.60 -2.21 -0.26
N SER A 296 1.29 -1.14 0.48
CA SER A 296 1.46 -1.14 1.94
C SER A 296 0.35 -1.92 2.66
N GLY A 297 -0.81 -2.08 2.02
CA GLY A 297 -1.87 -2.99 2.46
C GLY A 297 -1.42 -4.44 2.35
N ASP A 298 -0.77 -4.82 1.23
CA ASP A 298 -0.17 -6.15 1.07
C ASP A 298 0.81 -6.45 2.20
N GLN A 299 1.66 -5.47 2.55
CA GLN A 299 2.62 -5.60 3.64
C GLN A 299 1.93 -5.74 5.01
N LEU A 300 0.90 -4.92 5.28
CA LEU A 300 0.17 -4.96 6.54
C LEU A 300 -0.57 -6.29 6.74
N VAL A 301 -1.33 -6.72 5.73
CA VAL A 301 -2.11 -7.96 5.80
C VAL A 301 -1.20 -9.18 5.99
N THR A 302 -0.08 -9.25 5.25
CA THR A 302 0.90 -10.33 5.41
C THR A 302 1.69 -10.28 6.72
N ALA A 303 1.75 -9.12 7.37
CA ALA A 303 2.37 -8.99 8.70
C ALA A 303 1.42 -9.46 9.83
N LEU A 304 0.13 -9.45 9.58
CA LEU A 304 -0.89 -9.86 10.57
C LEU A 304 -1.22 -11.36 10.52
N GLY A 305 -0.83 -12.06 9.49
CA GLY A 305 -1.09 -13.47 9.44
C GLY A 305 -1.10 -14.22 8.24
#